data_d6d982023466dd2be0c3f71ddce25a27
#
_entry.id   d6d982023466dd2be0c3f71ddce25a27
#
_cell.length_a   1.000
_cell.length_b   1.000
_cell.length_c   1.000
_cell.angle_alpha   90.00
_cell.angle_beta   90.00
_cell.angle_gamma   90.00
#
_symmetry.space_group_name_H-M   'P 1'
#
loop_
_entity.id
_entity.type
_entity.pdbx_description
1 polymer ?
#
loop_
_entity_poly.entity_id
_entity_poly.type
_entity_poly.pdbx_seq_one_letter_code
_entity_poly.pdbx_strand_id
1 'polypeptide(L)'
;GVNNGFICQDLDYYDEGDCWLFSGYSSSEGPSPLYRRDANGETVKFTAELPDGTPYEGHGSGITTSENFAFLTCDEGYLVFDVAALAQVGEGESVRAIDKVDLEITPAFINIENDTLYTGTFHLEPNYDAPEEHHLTTPDGSENAGVLFVYPGDTSARYGYAQSPACVYSLPDKVQGVCELPNGDIV
;
A
#
# COMPACT_ATOMS: atom_id res chain seq x y z
N GLY A 1 11.68 4.99 20.34
CA GLY A 1 11.92 4.84 18.92
C GLY A 1 13.24 5.49 18.55
N VAL A 2 13.99 4.83 17.72
CA VAL A 2 15.24 5.39 17.20
C VAL A 2 14.86 6.47 16.18
N ASN A 3 15.23 7.70 16.42
CA ASN A 3 15.03 8.78 15.43
C ASN A 3 16.10 8.65 14.34
N ASN A 4 15.83 7.78 13.38
CA ASN A 4 16.70 7.49 12.24
C ASN A 4 16.21 8.14 10.93
N GLY A 5 15.24 9.06 11.02
CA GLY A 5 14.62 9.72 9.87
C GLY A 5 13.58 8.89 9.12
N PHE A 6 13.26 7.68 9.57
CA PHE A 6 12.19 6.88 9.01
C PHE A 6 10.81 7.39 9.46
N ILE A 7 9.95 7.62 8.50
CA ILE A 7 8.55 7.98 8.69
C ILE A 7 7.72 6.80 8.24
N CYS A 8 7.27 6.00 9.23
CA CYS A 8 6.41 4.85 8.98
C CYS A 8 5.06 5.32 8.45
N GLN A 9 4.58 4.68 7.40
CA GLN A 9 3.29 4.97 6.79
C GLN A 9 2.31 3.84 7.04
N ASP A 10 2.75 2.58 6.87
CA ASP A 10 1.88 1.43 6.96
C ASP A 10 2.63 0.18 7.44
N LEU A 11 1.88 -0.83 7.82
CA LEU A 11 2.41 -2.13 8.21
C LEU A 11 1.42 -3.24 7.91
N ASP A 12 1.94 -4.41 7.59
CA ASP A 12 1.14 -5.62 7.44
C ASP A 12 1.83 -6.84 8.04
N TYR A 13 1.05 -7.85 8.42
CA TYR A 13 1.57 -9.09 8.99
C TYR A 13 1.47 -10.23 7.97
N TYR A 14 2.60 -10.78 7.59
CA TYR A 14 2.68 -11.93 6.72
C TYR A 14 2.69 -13.22 7.53
N ASP A 15 1.56 -13.95 7.54
CA ASP A 15 1.32 -15.13 8.37
C ASP A 15 2.33 -16.27 8.11
N GLU A 16 2.56 -16.64 6.85
CA GLU A 16 3.45 -17.74 6.49
C GLU A 16 4.92 -17.47 6.81
N GLY A 17 5.30 -16.21 6.83
CA GLY A 17 6.65 -15.77 7.19
C GLY A 17 6.81 -15.43 8.66
N ASP A 18 5.72 -15.43 9.43
CA ASP A 18 5.67 -15.03 10.85
C ASP A 18 6.44 -13.70 11.10
N CYS A 19 6.15 -12.70 10.25
CA CYS A 19 6.82 -11.42 10.33
C CYS A 19 5.93 -10.24 9.97
N TRP A 20 6.25 -9.10 10.57
CA TRP A 20 5.70 -7.80 10.20
C TRP A 20 6.55 -7.15 9.12
N LEU A 21 5.89 -6.58 8.13
CA LEU A 21 6.49 -5.70 7.14
C LEU A 21 6.03 -4.27 7.41
N PHE A 22 6.95 -3.32 7.30
CA PHE A 22 6.66 -1.89 7.50
C PHE A 22 7.10 -1.13 6.28
N SER A 23 6.25 -0.24 5.81
CA SER A 23 6.55 0.69 4.73
C SER A 23 6.60 2.13 5.21
N GLY A 24 7.20 2.98 4.39
CA GLY A 24 7.34 4.39 4.67
C GLY A 24 8.47 5.02 3.84
N TYR A 25 8.89 6.18 4.27
CA TYR A 25 9.95 6.93 3.58
C TYR A 25 10.99 7.50 4.53
N SER A 26 12.08 7.98 3.96
CA SER A 26 13.12 8.68 4.71
C SER A 26 12.88 10.19 4.67
N SER A 27 13.14 10.88 5.77
CA SER A 27 13.22 12.35 5.79
C SER A 27 14.47 12.90 5.11
N SER A 28 15.38 12.04 4.66
CA SER A 28 16.56 12.37 3.86
C SER A 28 16.40 11.82 2.44
N GLU A 29 17.18 12.37 1.49
CA GLU A 29 17.24 11.88 0.12
C GLU A 29 17.73 10.42 0.05
N GLY A 30 17.32 9.71 -0.98
CA GLY A 30 17.73 8.35 -1.30
C GLY A 30 16.61 7.33 -1.15
N PRO A 31 16.93 6.03 -1.32
CA PRO A 31 15.95 4.94 -1.33
C PRO A 31 15.11 4.90 -0.05
N SER A 32 13.81 4.71 -0.25
CA SER A 32 12.85 4.60 0.85
C SER A 32 13.10 3.31 1.63
N PRO A 33 13.30 3.40 2.95
CA PRO A 33 13.55 2.23 3.77
C PRO A 33 12.26 1.46 4.03
N LEU A 34 12.38 0.14 3.98
CA LEU A 34 11.40 -0.81 4.46
C LEU A 34 11.98 -1.58 5.64
N TYR A 35 11.11 -2.14 6.46
CA TYR A 35 11.56 -2.96 7.59
C TYR A 35 10.77 -4.26 7.64
N ARG A 36 11.48 -5.33 8.01
CA ARG A 36 10.90 -6.61 8.40
C ARG A 36 11.20 -6.85 9.88
N ARG A 37 10.22 -7.30 10.62
CA ARG A 37 10.39 -7.69 12.03
C ARG A 37 9.82 -9.09 12.24
N ASP A 38 10.66 -10.02 12.64
CA ASP A 38 10.27 -11.40 12.91
C ASP A 38 9.61 -11.59 14.29
N ALA A 39 9.09 -12.78 14.55
CA ALA A 39 8.47 -13.17 15.82
C ALA A 39 9.43 -13.08 17.04
N ASN A 40 10.73 -13.16 16.83
CA ASN A 40 11.73 -13.00 17.89
C ASN A 40 12.01 -11.52 18.21
N GLY A 41 11.46 -10.61 17.41
CA GLY A 41 11.65 -9.18 17.53
C GLY A 41 12.91 -8.67 16.84
N GLU A 42 13.61 -9.50 16.08
CA GLU A 42 14.70 -9.05 15.20
C GLU A 42 14.14 -8.17 14.09
N THR A 43 14.74 -7.00 13.90
CA THR A 43 14.30 -6.04 12.89
C THR A 43 15.41 -5.84 11.88
N VAL A 44 15.07 -6.02 10.61
CA VAL A 44 15.95 -5.88 9.45
C VAL A 44 15.50 -4.68 8.65
N LYS A 45 16.43 -3.79 8.31
CA LYS A 45 16.22 -2.67 7.37
C LYS A 45 16.66 -3.10 5.98
N PHE A 46 15.84 -2.85 4.99
CA PHE A 46 16.13 -3.12 3.58
C PHE A 46 15.55 -2.03 2.67
N THR A 47 15.75 -2.11 1.37
CA THR A 47 15.19 -1.20 0.37
C THR A 47 14.48 -1.97 -0.73
N ALA A 48 13.61 -1.29 -1.47
CA ALA A 48 12.97 -1.83 -2.67
C ALA A 48 13.60 -1.28 -3.94
N GLU A 49 13.52 -2.07 -5.02
CA GLU A 49 13.83 -1.64 -6.38
C GLU A 49 12.58 -1.77 -7.25
N LEU A 50 12.45 -0.87 -8.21
CA LEU A 50 11.49 -0.99 -9.30
C LEU A 50 11.80 -2.21 -10.18
N PRO A 51 10.89 -2.66 -11.06
CA PRO A 51 11.14 -3.80 -11.94
C PRO A 51 12.38 -3.66 -12.84
N ASP A 52 12.77 -2.45 -13.18
CA ASP A 52 13.97 -2.16 -13.97
C ASP A 52 15.27 -2.11 -13.15
N GLY A 53 15.18 -2.25 -11.83
CA GLY A 53 16.31 -2.19 -10.91
C GLY A 53 16.63 -0.78 -10.38
N THR A 54 15.86 0.23 -10.74
CA THR A 54 16.00 1.57 -10.15
C THR A 54 15.57 1.53 -8.69
N PRO A 55 16.30 2.15 -7.75
CA PRO A 55 15.88 2.24 -6.36
C PRO A 55 14.51 2.91 -6.21
N TYR A 56 13.66 2.37 -5.34
CA TYR A 56 12.39 2.98 -5.00
C TYR A 56 12.60 4.11 -3.99
N GLU A 57 12.13 5.31 -4.33
CA GLU A 57 12.27 6.54 -3.52
C GLU A 57 10.91 7.17 -3.17
N GLY A 58 9.81 6.42 -3.35
CA GLY A 58 8.45 6.88 -3.09
C GLY A 58 8.08 6.91 -1.60
N HIS A 59 6.86 7.35 -1.31
CA HIS A 59 6.35 7.46 0.07
C HIS A 59 6.13 6.11 0.76
N GLY A 60 5.87 5.02 0.00
CA GLY A 60 5.49 3.73 0.59
C GLY A 60 4.27 3.86 1.49
N SER A 61 3.24 4.56 1.01
CA SER A 61 2.08 4.97 1.79
C SER A 61 1.21 3.80 2.26
N GLY A 62 1.32 2.63 1.61
CA GLY A 62 0.61 1.41 1.98
C GLY A 62 1.39 0.17 1.62
N ILE A 63 1.31 -0.85 2.44
CA ILE A 63 1.84 -2.19 2.19
C ILE A 63 0.84 -3.23 2.65
N THR A 64 0.62 -4.27 1.82
CA THR A 64 -0.24 -5.39 2.20
C THR A 64 0.28 -6.67 1.56
N THR A 65 -0.08 -7.81 2.13
CA THR A 65 0.38 -9.14 1.70
C THR A 65 -0.78 -10.04 1.31
N SER A 66 -0.51 -10.95 0.41
CA SER A 66 -1.33 -12.12 0.11
C SER A 66 -0.47 -13.37 0.28
N GLU A 67 -1.03 -14.55 0.00
CA GLU A 67 -0.30 -15.82 0.11
C GLU A 67 1.07 -15.81 -0.62
N ASN A 68 1.13 -15.22 -1.82
CA ASN A 68 2.32 -15.27 -2.67
C ASN A 68 2.96 -13.90 -2.95
N PHE A 69 2.24 -12.83 -2.73
CA PHE A 69 2.67 -11.50 -3.13
C PHE A 69 2.57 -10.48 -2.00
N ALA A 70 3.44 -9.49 -2.07
CA ALA A 70 3.29 -8.25 -1.31
C ALA A 70 3.10 -7.08 -2.29
N PHE A 71 2.29 -6.12 -1.89
CA PHE A 71 1.92 -4.95 -2.68
C PHE A 71 2.33 -3.70 -1.92
N LEU A 72 3.11 -2.84 -2.56
CA LEU A 72 3.59 -1.57 -2.00
C LEU A 72 3.10 -0.43 -2.88
N THR A 73 2.38 0.52 -2.34
CA THR A 73 1.91 1.68 -3.10
C THR A 73 3.07 2.49 -3.66
N CYS A 74 2.91 2.98 -4.87
CA CYS A 74 3.84 3.91 -5.54
C CYS A 74 3.03 4.94 -6.34
N ASP A 75 3.74 5.87 -7.00
CA ASP A 75 3.09 6.85 -7.87
C ASP A 75 2.33 6.14 -8.99
N GLU A 76 1.05 6.49 -9.14
CA GLU A 76 0.13 5.96 -10.16
C GLU A 76 -0.03 4.43 -10.11
N GLY A 77 0.04 3.81 -8.89
CA GLY A 77 -0.16 2.37 -8.78
C GLY A 77 0.49 1.71 -7.58
N TYR A 78 0.87 0.46 -7.75
CA TYR A 78 1.58 -0.30 -6.74
C TYR A 78 2.62 -1.25 -7.35
N LEU A 79 3.69 -1.48 -6.59
CA LEU A 79 4.72 -2.47 -6.88
C LEU A 79 4.28 -3.83 -6.33
N VAL A 80 4.61 -4.89 -7.08
CA VAL A 80 4.35 -6.28 -6.68
C VAL A 80 5.66 -6.97 -6.40
N PHE A 81 5.75 -7.64 -5.27
CA PHE A 81 6.92 -8.41 -4.86
C PHE A 81 6.54 -9.88 -4.60
N ASP A 82 7.51 -10.78 -4.76
CA ASP A 82 7.45 -12.09 -4.11
C ASP A 82 7.53 -11.86 -2.59
N VAL A 83 6.47 -12.20 -1.86
CA VAL A 83 6.40 -11.95 -0.43
C VAL A 83 7.45 -12.75 0.34
N ALA A 84 7.80 -13.95 -0.12
CA ALA A 84 8.84 -14.76 0.51
C ALA A 84 10.23 -14.10 0.39
N ALA A 85 10.50 -13.36 -0.68
CA ALA A 85 11.73 -12.58 -0.81
C ALA A 85 11.80 -11.47 0.25
N LEU A 86 10.69 -10.77 0.51
CA LEU A 86 10.63 -9.77 1.58
C LEU A 86 10.79 -10.39 2.98
N ALA A 87 10.18 -11.56 3.21
CA ALA A 87 10.26 -12.26 4.48
C ALA A 87 11.67 -12.81 4.80
N GLN A 88 12.53 -12.98 3.79
CA GLN A 88 13.87 -13.55 3.93
C GLN A 88 15.00 -12.53 3.71
N VAL A 89 14.68 -11.30 3.35
CA VAL A 89 15.68 -10.26 3.07
C VAL A 89 16.59 -10.00 4.26
N GLY A 90 17.87 -9.81 3.99
CA GLY A 90 18.90 -9.48 4.97
C GLY A 90 19.07 -7.97 5.20
N GLU A 91 19.79 -7.65 6.29
CA GLU A 91 20.08 -6.24 6.65
C GLU A 91 20.86 -5.54 5.54
N GLY A 92 20.34 -4.39 5.08
CA GLY A 92 20.96 -3.56 4.06
C GLY A 92 20.86 -4.06 2.63
N GLU A 93 20.14 -5.16 2.40
CA GLU A 93 19.87 -5.67 1.05
C GLU A 93 18.75 -4.87 0.36
N SER A 94 18.54 -5.12 -0.93
CA SER A 94 17.40 -4.63 -1.69
C SER A 94 16.60 -5.79 -2.29
N VAL A 95 15.28 -5.59 -2.40
CA VAL A 95 14.39 -6.55 -3.07
C VAL A 95 13.77 -5.86 -4.29
N ARG A 96 13.91 -6.51 -5.44
CA ARG A 96 13.35 -6.02 -6.69
C ARG A 96 11.89 -6.41 -6.83
N ALA A 97 11.05 -5.43 -7.18
CA ALA A 97 9.69 -5.69 -7.60
C ALA A 97 9.66 -6.58 -8.86
N ILE A 98 8.75 -7.53 -8.89
CA ILE A 98 8.52 -8.39 -10.06
C ILE A 98 7.67 -7.69 -11.12
N ASP A 99 6.89 -6.71 -10.71
CA ASP A 99 6.05 -5.89 -11.59
C ASP A 99 5.63 -4.57 -10.93
N LYS A 100 5.10 -3.65 -11.76
CA LYS A 100 4.32 -2.49 -11.36
C LYS A 100 2.94 -2.59 -11.99
N VAL A 101 1.91 -2.45 -11.20
CA VAL A 101 0.53 -2.35 -11.67
C VAL A 101 0.14 -0.88 -11.65
N ASP A 102 -0.12 -0.34 -12.85
CA ASP A 102 -0.55 1.05 -12.99
C ASP A 102 -2.04 1.19 -12.64
N LEU A 103 -2.35 2.24 -11.91
CA LEU A 103 -3.70 2.68 -11.58
C LEU A 103 -3.91 4.10 -12.12
N GLU A 104 -5.17 4.52 -12.24
CA GLU A 104 -5.52 5.90 -12.61
C GLU A 104 -5.40 6.87 -11.43
N ILE A 105 -4.89 6.40 -10.30
CA ILE A 105 -4.70 7.17 -9.06
C ILE A 105 -3.30 6.94 -8.48
N THR A 106 -2.82 7.89 -7.69
CA THR A 106 -1.72 7.67 -6.76
C THR A 106 -2.30 7.22 -5.42
N PRO A 107 -2.19 5.93 -5.08
CA PRO A 107 -2.82 5.41 -3.87
C PRO A 107 -2.09 5.86 -2.60
N ALA A 108 -2.87 6.25 -1.61
CA ALA A 108 -2.39 6.62 -0.28
C ALA A 108 -2.40 5.44 0.72
N PHE A 109 -3.11 4.38 0.38
CA PHE A 109 -3.19 3.15 1.17
C PHE A 109 -3.54 1.97 0.27
N ILE A 110 -3.23 0.77 0.73
CA ILE A 110 -3.63 -0.50 0.12
C ILE A 110 -3.83 -1.53 1.23
N ASN A 111 -4.90 -2.32 1.15
CA ASN A 111 -5.18 -3.38 2.11
C ASN A 111 -5.83 -4.58 1.40
N ILE A 112 -5.56 -5.78 1.87
CA ILE A 112 -6.22 -7.01 1.45
C ILE A 112 -6.96 -7.58 2.66
N GLU A 113 -8.27 -7.79 2.50
CA GLU A 113 -9.11 -8.39 3.51
C GLU A 113 -10.18 -9.24 2.81
N ASN A 114 -10.47 -10.45 3.32
CA ASN A 114 -11.51 -11.32 2.79
C ASN A 114 -11.46 -11.51 1.26
N ASP A 115 -10.26 -11.79 0.71
CA ASP A 115 -10.03 -11.97 -0.73
C ASP A 115 -10.44 -10.74 -1.58
N THR A 116 -10.31 -9.55 -1.02
CA THR A 116 -10.60 -8.29 -1.68
C THR A 116 -9.45 -7.31 -1.45
N LEU A 117 -8.99 -6.66 -2.52
CA LEU A 117 -7.99 -5.59 -2.44
C LEU A 117 -8.70 -4.25 -2.43
N TYR A 118 -8.39 -3.47 -1.41
CA TYR A 118 -8.85 -2.10 -1.20
C TYR A 118 -7.70 -1.13 -1.40
N THR A 119 -7.91 -0.08 -2.18
CA THR A 119 -6.91 1.00 -2.33
C THR A 119 -7.61 2.32 -2.61
N GLY A 120 -7.02 3.42 -2.20
CA GLY A 120 -7.69 4.70 -2.35
C GLY A 120 -6.78 5.89 -2.21
N THR A 121 -7.37 7.08 -2.32
CA THR A 121 -6.66 8.35 -2.34
C THR A 121 -6.78 9.10 -1.03
N PHE A 122 -5.77 9.93 -0.78
CA PHE A 122 -5.74 10.93 0.29
C PHE A 122 -5.93 12.31 -0.34
N HIS A 123 -6.89 13.09 0.17
CA HIS A 123 -7.07 14.47 -0.25
C HIS A 123 -6.75 15.45 0.88
N LEU A 124 -6.00 16.49 0.56
CA LEU A 124 -5.71 17.61 1.46
C LEU A 124 -5.21 18.81 0.66
N GLU A 125 -6.06 19.76 0.42
CA GLU A 125 -5.65 21.01 -0.22
C GLU A 125 -4.60 21.79 0.60
N PRO A 126 -3.68 22.48 -0.05
CA PRO A 126 -3.42 22.55 -1.50
C PRO A 126 -2.38 21.51 -1.97
N ASN A 127 -1.97 20.57 -1.14
CA ASN A 127 -0.79 19.73 -1.39
C ASN A 127 -1.13 18.38 -2.05
N TYR A 128 -2.34 17.88 -1.83
CA TYR A 128 -2.83 16.59 -2.33
C TYR A 128 -4.22 16.83 -2.91
N ASP A 129 -4.24 17.36 -4.14
CA ASP A 129 -5.46 17.65 -4.87
C ASP A 129 -6.05 16.37 -5.47
N ALA A 130 -7.35 16.40 -5.75
CA ALA A 130 -8.07 15.29 -6.37
C ALA A 130 -8.75 15.77 -7.65
N PRO A 131 -8.87 14.91 -8.69
CA PRO A 131 -9.62 15.24 -9.90
C PRO A 131 -11.08 15.64 -9.58
N GLU A 132 -11.63 16.57 -10.35
CA GLU A 132 -13.03 17.05 -10.14
C GLU A 132 -14.05 15.90 -10.14
N GLU A 133 -13.81 14.84 -10.91
CA GLU A 133 -14.67 13.64 -10.97
C GLU A 133 -14.72 12.84 -9.67
N HIS A 134 -13.76 13.04 -8.77
CA HIS A 134 -13.77 12.42 -7.43
C HIS A 134 -14.59 13.23 -6.42
N HIS A 135 -14.85 14.51 -6.71
CA HIS A 135 -15.59 15.38 -5.80
C HIS A 135 -17.07 14.99 -5.78
N LEU A 136 -17.56 14.66 -4.60
CA LEU A 136 -18.96 14.27 -4.37
C LEU A 136 -19.55 15.06 -3.21
N THR A 137 -20.69 15.70 -3.45
CA THR A 137 -21.50 16.25 -2.35
C THR A 137 -22.34 15.14 -1.74
N THR A 138 -22.13 14.88 -0.46
CA THR A 138 -22.87 13.86 0.29
C THR A 138 -24.29 14.33 0.63
N PRO A 139 -25.22 13.44 1.03
CA PRO A 139 -26.60 13.82 1.36
C PRO A 139 -26.73 14.83 2.51
N ASP A 140 -25.75 14.94 3.38
CA ASP A 140 -25.71 15.94 4.47
C ASP A 140 -25.12 17.29 4.05
N GLY A 141 -24.65 17.39 2.79
CA GLY A 141 -24.10 18.61 2.21
C GLY A 141 -22.59 18.78 2.41
N SER A 142 -21.90 17.78 2.95
CA SER A 142 -20.42 17.75 3.00
C SER A 142 -19.85 17.43 1.62
N GLU A 143 -18.63 17.85 1.35
CA GLU A 143 -17.89 17.44 0.17
C GLU A 143 -16.84 16.41 0.52
N ASN A 144 -16.78 15.34 -0.27
CA ASN A 144 -15.72 14.33 -0.25
C ASN A 144 -14.92 14.46 -1.54
N ALA A 145 -13.60 14.29 -1.45
CA ALA A 145 -12.72 14.24 -2.63
C ALA A 145 -11.82 12.99 -2.64
N GLY A 146 -11.76 12.25 -1.55
CA GLY A 146 -11.14 10.93 -1.51
C GLY A 146 -12.01 9.87 -2.16
N VAL A 147 -11.37 8.82 -2.70
CA VAL A 147 -12.05 7.66 -3.28
C VAL A 147 -11.42 6.35 -2.80
N LEU A 148 -12.26 5.32 -2.65
CA LEU A 148 -11.89 3.94 -2.38
C LEU A 148 -12.27 3.08 -3.59
N PHE A 149 -11.31 2.37 -4.13
CA PHE A 149 -11.49 1.37 -5.18
C PHE A 149 -11.47 -0.02 -4.56
N VAL A 150 -12.40 -0.87 -4.97
CA VAL A 150 -12.57 -2.24 -4.46
C VAL A 150 -12.36 -3.22 -5.58
N TYR A 151 -11.32 -4.04 -5.48
CA TYR A 151 -10.93 -5.05 -6.46
C TYR A 151 -11.18 -6.44 -5.86
N PRO A 152 -12.21 -7.18 -6.31
CA PRO A 152 -12.46 -8.54 -5.81
C PRO A 152 -11.36 -9.50 -6.23
N GLY A 153 -11.18 -10.56 -5.46
CA GLY A 153 -10.32 -11.68 -5.81
C GLY A 153 -10.69 -12.26 -7.18
N ASP A 154 -9.67 -12.56 -7.97
CA ASP A 154 -9.78 -13.19 -9.29
C ASP A 154 -8.62 -14.16 -9.50
N THR A 155 -8.87 -15.44 -9.32
CA THR A 155 -7.86 -16.49 -9.47
C THR A 155 -7.31 -16.63 -10.90
N SER A 156 -7.95 -16.00 -11.88
CA SER A 156 -7.46 -15.95 -13.26
C SER A 156 -6.54 -14.76 -13.51
N ALA A 157 -6.56 -13.75 -12.66
CA ALA A 157 -5.71 -12.59 -12.75
C ALA A 157 -4.28 -12.92 -12.26
N ARG A 158 -3.29 -12.22 -12.83
CA ARG A 158 -1.87 -12.49 -12.63
C ARG A 158 -1.45 -12.42 -11.15
N TYR A 159 -2.07 -11.54 -10.37
CA TYR A 159 -1.74 -11.30 -8.96
C TYR A 159 -2.92 -11.57 -8.02
N GLY A 160 -3.94 -12.27 -8.51
CA GLY A 160 -5.05 -12.73 -7.70
C GLY A 160 -6.23 -11.75 -7.56
N TYR A 161 -6.14 -10.55 -8.14
CA TYR A 161 -7.20 -9.53 -8.05
C TYR A 161 -7.61 -9.01 -9.42
N ALA A 162 -8.89 -8.65 -9.55
CA ALA A 162 -9.45 -8.10 -10.77
C ALA A 162 -8.67 -6.85 -11.24
N GLN A 163 -8.56 -6.66 -12.56
CA GLN A 163 -7.84 -5.52 -13.14
C GLN A 163 -8.66 -4.21 -13.14
N SER A 164 -9.97 -4.33 -12.90
CA SER A 164 -10.87 -3.18 -12.78
C SER A 164 -11.65 -3.28 -11.48
N PRO A 165 -11.92 -2.16 -10.81
CA PRO A 165 -12.68 -2.19 -9.57
C PRO A 165 -14.13 -2.61 -9.81
N ALA A 166 -14.68 -3.40 -8.91
CA ALA A 166 -16.10 -3.76 -8.93
C ALA A 166 -16.98 -2.58 -8.47
N CYS A 167 -16.45 -1.75 -7.59
CA CYS A 167 -17.11 -0.53 -7.14
C CYS A 167 -16.08 0.51 -6.68
N VAL A 168 -16.55 1.76 -6.64
CA VAL A 168 -15.80 2.91 -6.13
C VAL A 168 -16.68 3.63 -5.13
N TYR A 169 -16.14 3.89 -3.94
CA TYR A 169 -16.82 4.66 -2.90
C TYR A 169 -16.18 6.02 -2.75
N SER A 170 -17.00 7.02 -2.48
CA SER A 170 -16.53 8.33 -2.04
C SER A 170 -16.09 8.25 -0.58
N LEU A 171 -14.93 8.79 -0.28
CA LEU A 171 -14.36 8.87 1.07
C LEU A 171 -14.28 10.31 1.55
N PRO A 172 -14.39 10.53 2.86
CA PRO A 172 -13.98 11.79 3.47
C PRO A 172 -12.51 12.10 3.17
N ASP A 173 -12.15 13.37 3.25
CA ASP A 173 -10.77 13.80 3.14
C ASP A 173 -9.89 13.18 4.24
N LYS A 174 -8.60 13.01 3.93
CA LYS A 174 -7.54 12.57 4.87
C LYS A 174 -7.68 11.13 5.37
N VAL A 175 -8.39 10.27 4.65
CA VAL A 175 -8.36 8.83 4.91
C VAL A 175 -7.00 8.27 4.48
N GLN A 176 -6.36 7.52 5.37
CA GLN A 176 -5.04 6.91 5.15
C GLN A 176 -5.04 5.38 5.28
N GLY A 177 -6.21 4.79 5.43
CA GLY A 177 -6.37 3.35 5.50
C GLY A 177 -7.82 2.98 5.66
N VAL A 178 -8.17 1.77 5.28
CA VAL A 178 -9.48 1.16 5.49
C VAL A 178 -9.30 -0.29 5.91
N CYS A 179 -10.26 -0.81 6.66
CA CYS A 179 -10.37 -2.25 6.88
C CYS A 179 -11.82 -2.70 6.76
N GLU A 180 -12.02 -3.96 6.37
CA GLU A 180 -13.33 -4.59 6.35
C GLU A 180 -13.56 -5.34 7.67
N LEU A 181 -14.67 -5.06 8.34
CA LEU A 181 -15.09 -5.77 9.54
C LEU A 181 -15.72 -7.14 9.18
N PRO A 182 -15.79 -8.10 10.13
CA PRO A 182 -16.39 -9.41 9.88
C PRO A 182 -17.85 -9.39 9.42
N ASN A 183 -18.56 -8.28 9.61
CA ASN A 183 -19.92 -8.07 9.14
C ASN A 183 -20.02 -7.45 7.74
N GLY A 184 -18.87 -7.19 7.09
CA GLY A 184 -18.76 -6.58 5.75
C GLY A 184 -18.80 -5.05 5.75
N ASP A 185 -18.83 -4.39 6.91
CA ASP A 185 -18.72 -2.93 6.98
C ASP A 185 -17.26 -2.53 6.73
N ILE A 186 -17.06 -1.45 5.96
CA ILE A 186 -15.75 -0.82 5.74
C ILE A 186 -15.60 0.35 6.71
N VAL A 187 -14.48 0.39 7.44
CA VAL A 187 -14.15 1.42 8.43
C VAL A 187 -12.76 1.97 8.20
#